data_8946769b3584ba89fd5536fb6f3fa784
#
_entry.id   8946769b3584ba89fd5536fb6f3fa784
#
_cell.length_a   1.000
_cell.length_b   1.000
_cell.length_c   1.000
_cell.angle_alpha   90.00
_cell.angle_beta   90.00
_cell.angle_gamma   90.00
#
_symmetry.space_group_name_H-M   'P 1'
#
loop_
_entity.id
_entity.type
_entity.pdbx_description
1 polymer ?
#
loop_
_entity_poly.entity_id
_entity_poly.type
_entity_poly.pdbx_seq_one_letter_code
_entity_poly.pdbx_strand_id
1 'polypeptide(L)'
;VGTPKETIAEYSSTLEEGRADLVALYFLLDEKMVELGLMKTLDVGRAEYDSYLRNGMLTQLQRLELGADIEESHMRNRAWVSNWCFEKGQPEGVVEKVVRDGKTYIDIKDYERLRELFGELLREVQRIKSQGDYDAAKALVEGYGVKVNQEEHKEILDRVAVLGVAPYGGFINPEMNATRDADGNITSVEVTYPDNFTGQMLRYSEQFSFLPDVN
;
A
#
# COMPACT_ATOMS: atom_id res chain seq x y z
N VAL A 1 -3.75 15.06 -27.45
CA VAL A 1 -3.67 14.87 -25.98
C VAL A 1 -2.27 14.35 -25.69
N GLY A 2 -1.56 14.93 -24.73
CA GLY A 2 -0.21 14.53 -24.34
C GLY A 2 -0.19 13.28 -23.47
N THR A 3 1.01 12.92 -23.00
CA THR A 3 1.20 11.86 -21.98
C THR A 3 0.64 12.33 -20.63
N PRO A 4 0.34 11.41 -19.68
CA PRO A 4 -0.05 11.79 -18.32
C PRO A 4 0.94 12.75 -17.64
N LYS A 5 2.26 12.58 -17.86
CA LYS A 5 3.27 13.50 -17.32
C LYS A 5 3.15 14.93 -17.85
N GLU A 6 2.71 15.08 -19.10
CA GLU A 6 2.52 16.39 -19.72
C GLU A 6 1.18 17.03 -19.36
N THR A 7 0.16 16.23 -19.08
CA THR A 7 -1.22 16.72 -18.90
C THR A 7 -1.63 16.85 -17.44
N ILE A 8 -1.26 15.90 -16.59
CA ILE A 8 -1.58 15.91 -15.14
C ILE A 8 -0.33 16.07 -14.26
N ALA A 9 0.83 16.32 -14.88
CA ALA A 9 2.09 16.77 -14.28
C ALA A 9 2.48 16.01 -12.98
N GLU A 10 2.62 16.73 -11.87
CA GLU A 10 3.04 16.21 -10.56
C GLU A 10 2.11 15.15 -9.96
N TYR A 11 0.86 15.09 -10.41
CA TYR A 11 -0.10 14.07 -9.94
C TYR A 11 0.00 12.74 -10.68
N SER A 12 0.79 12.68 -11.77
CA SER A 12 0.88 11.51 -12.65
C SER A 12 1.34 10.25 -11.92
N SER A 13 2.40 10.36 -11.11
CA SER A 13 2.96 9.22 -10.36
C SER A 13 1.98 8.70 -9.32
N THR A 14 1.46 9.58 -8.47
CA THR A 14 0.50 9.23 -7.42
C THR A 14 -0.78 8.60 -7.97
N LEU A 15 -1.29 9.11 -9.11
CA LEU A 15 -2.47 8.53 -9.74
C LEU A 15 -2.18 7.20 -10.44
N GLU A 16 -0.96 6.98 -10.97
CA GLU A 16 -0.59 5.67 -11.52
C GLU A 16 -0.48 4.61 -10.44
N GLU A 17 0.16 4.92 -9.31
CA GLU A 17 0.24 4.02 -8.16
C GLU A 17 -1.16 3.64 -7.66
N GLY A 18 -2.03 4.63 -7.45
CA GLY A 18 -3.40 4.36 -7.02
C GLY A 18 -4.24 3.62 -8.05
N ARG A 19 -4.01 3.84 -9.35
CA ARG A 19 -4.67 3.07 -10.42
C ARG A 19 -4.26 1.61 -10.36
N ALA A 20 -2.97 1.33 -10.16
CA ALA A 20 -2.47 -0.04 -10.02
C ALA A 20 -3.07 -0.73 -8.79
N ASP A 21 -3.06 -0.05 -7.64
CA ASP A 21 -3.68 -0.58 -6.41
C ASP A 21 -5.18 -0.84 -6.60
N LEU A 22 -5.92 0.08 -7.22
CA LEU A 22 -7.36 -0.06 -7.47
C LEU A 22 -7.69 -1.24 -8.39
N VAL A 23 -6.85 -1.53 -9.40
CA VAL A 23 -7.01 -2.73 -10.23
C VAL A 23 -6.87 -3.99 -9.37
N ALA A 24 -5.82 -4.06 -8.54
CA ALA A 24 -5.61 -5.19 -7.65
C ALA A 24 -6.80 -5.35 -6.67
N LEU A 25 -7.18 -4.27 -5.97
CA LEU A 25 -8.29 -4.29 -5.01
C LEU A 25 -9.61 -4.71 -5.65
N TYR A 26 -9.94 -4.20 -6.84
CA TYR A 26 -11.18 -4.57 -7.53
C TYR A 26 -11.26 -6.06 -7.84
N PHE A 27 -10.15 -6.71 -8.21
CA PHE A 27 -10.11 -8.12 -8.56
C PHE A 27 -9.90 -9.07 -7.36
N LEU A 28 -9.45 -8.57 -6.20
CA LEU A 28 -9.19 -9.43 -5.03
C LEU A 28 -10.42 -10.19 -4.51
N LEU A 29 -11.64 -9.68 -4.72
CA LEU A 29 -12.89 -10.40 -4.40
C LEU A 29 -13.54 -11.07 -5.62
N ASP A 30 -12.80 -11.28 -6.70
CA ASP A 30 -13.27 -12.05 -7.83
C ASP A 30 -13.02 -13.55 -7.61
N GLU A 31 -14.06 -14.38 -7.75
CA GLU A 31 -13.94 -15.85 -7.60
C GLU A 31 -12.87 -16.46 -8.52
N LYS A 32 -12.58 -15.79 -9.63
CA LYS A 32 -11.52 -16.18 -10.55
C LYS A 32 -10.15 -16.28 -9.91
N MET A 33 -9.88 -15.47 -8.89
CA MET A 33 -8.62 -15.52 -8.13
C MET A 33 -8.46 -16.86 -7.38
N VAL A 34 -9.58 -17.40 -6.88
CA VAL A 34 -9.61 -18.72 -6.21
C VAL A 34 -9.55 -19.84 -7.26
N GLU A 35 -10.31 -19.76 -8.37
CA GLU A 35 -10.28 -20.73 -9.45
C GLU A 35 -8.88 -20.91 -10.07
N LEU A 36 -8.13 -19.80 -10.20
CA LEU A 36 -6.75 -19.80 -10.72
C LEU A 36 -5.71 -20.26 -9.68
N GLY A 37 -6.13 -20.54 -8.43
CA GLY A 37 -5.24 -20.95 -7.36
C GLY A 37 -4.32 -19.84 -6.81
N LEU A 38 -4.62 -18.57 -7.11
CA LEU A 38 -3.87 -17.42 -6.59
C LEU A 38 -4.19 -17.13 -5.13
N MET A 39 -5.37 -17.49 -4.69
CA MET A 39 -5.82 -17.42 -3.28
C MET A 39 -6.53 -18.71 -2.90
N LYS A 40 -6.53 -19.03 -1.60
CA LYS A 40 -7.26 -20.21 -1.08
C LYS A 40 -8.75 -19.94 -0.96
N THR A 41 -9.13 -18.76 -0.51
CA THR A 41 -10.52 -18.29 -0.32
C THR A 41 -10.59 -16.79 -0.55
N LEU A 42 -11.81 -16.25 -0.73
CA LEU A 42 -12.04 -14.80 -0.81
C LEU A 42 -11.75 -14.05 0.52
N ASP A 43 -11.62 -14.76 1.63
CA ASP A 43 -11.25 -14.15 2.91
C ASP A 43 -9.87 -13.50 2.87
N VAL A 44 -8.97 -14.00 2.02
CA VAL A 44 -7.66 -13.35 1.75
C VAL A 44 -7.88 -11.94 1.18
N GLY A 45 -8.80 -11.79 0.23
CA GLY A 45 -9.14 -10.48 -0.34
C GLY A 45 -9.81 -9.55 0.69
N ARG A 46 -10.69 -10.08 1.56
CA ARG A 46 -11.30 -9.29 2.64
C ARG A 46 -10.24 -8.80 3.64
N ALA A 47 -9.32 -9.66 4.05
CA ALA A 47 -8.23 -9.29 4.94
C ALA A 47 -7.31 -8.21 4.32
N GLU A 48 -7.10 -8.25 2.99
CA GLU A 48 -6.35 -7.22 2.30
C GLU A 48 -7.11 -5.89 2.25
N TYR A 49 -8.44 -5.89 2.07
CA TYR A 49 -9.25 -4.67 2.17
C TYR A 49 -9.12 -4.03 3.56
N ASP A 50 -9.23 -4.83 4.64
CA ASP A 50 -9.03 -4.35 6.01
C ASP A 50 -7.63 -3.75 6.19
N SER A 51 -6.60 -4.43 5.68
CA SER A 51 -5.22 -3.97 5.75
C SER A 51 -5.01 -2.68 4.97
N TYR A 52 -5.54 -2.59 3.75
CA TYR A 52 -5.36 -1.45 2.86
C TYR A 52 -5.99 -0.17 3.42
N LEU A 53 -7.28 -0.23 3.82
CA LEU A 53 -7.96 0.93 4.37
C LEU A 53 -7.33 1.38 5.70
N ARG A 54 -7.06 0.43 6.61
CA ARG A 54 -6.38 0.73 7.88
C ARG A 54 -5.01 1.36 7.65
N ASN A 55 -4.23 0.85 6.69
CA ASN A 55 -2.93 1.41 6.36
C ASN A 55 -3.06 2.82 5.78
N GLY A 56 -3.91 3.00 4.78
CA GLY A 56 -4.10 4.27 4.09
C GLY A 56 -4.60 5.40 4.99
N MET A 57 -5.46 5.07 5.96
CA MET A 57 -6.07 6.07 6.85
C MET A 57 -5.32 6.27 8.17
N LEU A 58 -4.66 5.23 8.71
CA LEU A 58 -4.11 5.25 10.06
C LEU A 58 -2.64 4.81 10.11
N THR A 59 -2.34 3.53 9.79
CA THR A 59 -1.07 2.92 10.15
C THR A 59 0.14 3.60 9.52
N GLN A 60 0.05 4.05 8.27
CA GLN A 60 1.16 4.73 7.59
C GLN A 60 1.54 6.07 8.22
N LEU A 61 0.64 6.71 8.99
CA LEU A 61 0.90 7.98 9.66
C LEU A 61 2.03 7.90 10.69
N GLN A 62 2.35 6.69 11.18
CA GLN A 62 3.51 6.48 12.06
C GLN A 62 4.86 6.90 11.45
N ARG A 63 4.92 7.07 10.12
CA ARG A 63 6.14 7.46 9.39
C ARG A 63 6.33 8.96 9.26
N LEU A 64 5.34 9.74 9.70
CA LEU A 64 5.34 11.18 9.59
C LEU A 64 5.57 11.82 10.97
N GLU A 65 6.23 12.96 10.97
CA GLU A 65 6.26 13.84 12.14
C GLU A 65 4.91 14.49 12.33
N LEU A 66 4.51 14.70 13.58
CA LEU A 66 3.22 15.33 13.90
C LEU A 66 3.14 16.72 13.26
N GLY A 67 2.10 16.94 12.48
CA GLY A 67 1.88 18.19 11.74
C GLY A 67 2.34 18.17 10.29
N ALA A 68 3.08 17.13 9.88
CA ALA A 68 3.50 16.99 8.49
C ALA A 68 2.35 16.57 7.57
N ASP A 69 2.37 17.06 6.34
CA ASP A 69 1.53 16.57 5.25
C ASP A 69 2.15 15.30 4.63
N ILE A 70 1.34 14.52 3.89
CA ILE A 70 1.84 13.36 3.16
C ILE A 70 2.49 13.85 1.86
N GLU A 71 3.78 13.55 1.66
CA GLU A 71 4.54 13.95 0.48
C GLU A 71 4.84 12.78 -0.47
N GLU A 72 5.09 11.59 0.07
CA GLU A 72 5.51 10.41 -0.68
C GLU A 72 4.35 9.81 -1.50
N SER A 73 4.62 9.47 -2.77
CA SER A 73 3.58 9.04 -3.74
C SER A 73 2.79 7.81 -3.32
N HIS A 74 3.44 6.77 -2.76
CA HIS A 74 2.75 5.57 -2.29
C HIS A 74 1.93 5.82 -1.02
N MET A 75 2.35 6.75 -0.15
CA MET A 75 1.55 7.15 0.99
C MET A 75 0.34 7.97 0.55
N ARG A 76 0.54 8.89 -0.41
CA ARG A 76 -0.56 9.67 -0.99
C ARG A 76 -1.60 8.78 -1.66
N ASN A 77 -1.16 7.78 -2.45
CA ASN A 77 -2.12 6.93 -3.15
C ASN A 77 -2.97 6.11 -2.18
N ARG A 78 -2.38 5.51 -1.16
CA ARG A 78 -3.13 4.78 -0.13
C ARG A 78 -4.08 5.69 0.63
N ALA A 79 -3.65 6.91 0.94
CA ALA A 79 -4.50 7.89 1.64
C ALA A 79 -5.69 8.30 0.78
N TRP A 80 -5.49 8.76 -0.47
CA TRP A 80 -6.63 9.23 -1.26
C TRP A 80 -7.60 8.12 -1.67
N VAL A 81 -7.12 6.90 -1.96
CA VAL A 81 -8.00 5.76 -2.22
C VAL A 81 -8.85 5.45 -0.98
N SER A 82 -8.21 5.32 0.19
CA SER A 82 -8.89 4.94 1.43
C SER A 82 -9.86 6.03 1.91
N ASN A 83 -9.44 7.30 1.91
CA ASN A 83 -10.27 8.41 2.36
C ASN A 83 -11.46 8.67 1.42
N TRP A 84 -11.26 8.55 0.10
CA TRP A 84 -12.35 8.67 -0.86
C TRP A 84 -13.40 7.57 -0.67
N CYS A 85 -12.95 6.32 -0.55
CA CYS A 85 -13.86 5.18 -0.30
C CYS A 85 -14.57 5.30 1.05
N PHE A 86 -13.89 5.82 2.08
CA PHE A 86 -14.52 6.10 3.36
C PHE A 86 -15.58 7.18 3.23
N GLU A 87 -15.29 8.32 2.62
CA GLU A 87 -16.28 9.41 2.44
C GLU A 87 -17.53 8.94 1.69
N LYS A 88 -17.35 8.14 0.62
CA LYS A 88 -18.49 7.64 -0.16
C LYS A 88 -19.23 6.50 0.52
N GLY A 89 -18.50 5.62 1.19
CA GLY A 89 -19.06 4.42 1.83
C GLY A 89 -19.70 4.67 3.21
N GLN A 90 -19.24 5.67 3.95
CA GLN A 90 -19.76 5.94 5.30
C GLN A 90 -21.28 6.23 5.34
N PRO A 91 -21.84 7.08 4.45
CA PRO A 91 -23.28 7.34 4.45
C PRO A 91 -24.14 6.11 4.12
N GLU A 92 -23.54 5.14 3.43
CA GLU A 92 -24.18 3.87 3.05
C GLU A 92 -23.93 2.76 4.09
N GLY A 93 -23.16 3.03 5.16
CA GLY A 93 -22.79 2.05 6.17
C GLY A 93 -21.78 1.00 5.70
N VAL A 94 -21.02 1.28 4.65
CA VAL A 94 -20.01 0.37 4.06
C VAL A 94 -18.73 0.31 4.89
N VAL A 95 -18.26 1.46 5.34
CA VAL A 95 -17.04 1.62 6.15
C VAL A 95 -17.32 2.59 7.28
N GLU A 96 -16.87 2.24 8.48
CA GLU A 96 -17.06 3.05 9.68
C GLU A 96 -15.74 3.30 10.40
N LYS A 97 -15.56 4.51 10.96
CA LYS A 97 -14.59 4.77 12.02
C LYS A 97 -15.25 4.51 13.36
N VAL A 98 -14.70 3.58 14.13
CA VAL A 98 -15.20 3.23 15.47
C VAL A 98 -14.14 3.50 16.52
N VAL A 99 -14.55 4.05 17.67
CA VAL A 99 -13.65 4.25 18.80
C VAL A 99 -13.92 3.19 19.86
N ARG A 100 -12.90 2.42 20.23
CA ARG A 100 -12.93 1.40 21.29
C ARG A 100 -11.77 1.68 22.25
N ASP A 101 -12.07 1.84 23.53
CA ASP A 101 -11.07 2.15 24.56
C ASP A 101 -10.16 3.36 24.21
N GLY A 102 -10.76 4.41 23.65
CA GLY A 102 -10.07 5.62 23.24
C GLY A 102 -9.16 5.47 22.01
N LYS A 103 -9.30 4.39 21.24
CA LYS A 103 -8.52 4.10 20.03
C LYS A 103 -9.43 4.00 18.82
N THR A 104 -9.00 4.62 17.73
CA THR A 104 -9.70 4.62 16.45
C THR A 104 -9.39 3.36 15.66
N TYR A 105 -10.43 2.75 15.09
CA TYR A 105 -10.37 1.59 14.19
C TYR A 105 -11.20 1.86 12.93
N ILE A 106 -10.86 1.16 11.86
CA ILE A 106 -11.64 1.15 10.62
C ILE A 106 -12.33 -0.21 10.53
N ASP A 107 -13.67 -0.19 10.49
CA ASP A 107 -14.49 -1.39 10.36
C ASP A 107 -15.18 -1.39 8.98
N ILE A 108 -14.91 -2.40 8.16
CA ILE A 108 -15.62 -2.63 6.89
C ILE A 108 -16.86 -3.47 7.20
N LYS A 109 -18.02 -2.99 6.79
CA LYS A 109 -19.31 -3.67 7.01
C LYS A 109 -19.85 -4.36 5.76
N ASP A 110 -19.52 -3.81 4.57
CA ASP A 110 -19.94 -4.35 3.28
C ASP A 110 -18.78 -4.38 2.30
N TYR A 111 -18.14 -5.54 2.16
CA TYR A 111 -16.99 -5.75 1.28
C TYR A 111 -17.37 -5.71 -0.20
N GLU A 112 -18.57 -6.17 -0.56
CA GLU A 112 -19.00 -6.17 -1.95
C GLU A 112 -19.29 -4.75 -2.43
N ARG A 113 -19.96 -3.94 -1.60
CA ARG A 113 -20.18 -2.54 -1.92
C ARG A 113 -18.87 -1.74 -1.94
N LEU A 114 -17.91 -2.06 -1.06
CA LEU A 114 -16.59 -1.46 -1.09
C LEU A 114 -15.83 -1.81 -2.39
N ARG A 115 -15.94 -3.05 -2.88
CA ARG A 115 -15.42 -3.44 -4.20
C ARG A 115 -15.99 -2.58 -5.32
N GLU A 116 -17.30 -2.31 -5.29
CA GLU A 116 -17.94 -1.42 -6.26
C GLU A 116 -17.38 0.00 -6.20
N LEU A 117 -17.18 0.53 -4.99
CA LEU A 117 -16.55 1.86 -4.80
C LEU A 117 -15.12 1.91 -5.36
N PHE A 118 -14.30 0.87 -5.18
CA PHE A 118 -13.01 0.77 -5.86
C PHE A 118 -13.15 0.81 -7.38
N GLY A 119 -14.14 0.13 -7.94
CA GLY A 119 -14.44 0.16 -9.37
C GLY A 119 -14.91 1.53 -9.88
N GLU A 120 -15.71 2.24 -9.09
CA GLU A 120 -16.14 3.62 -9.41
C GLU A 120 -14.94 4.57 -9.43
N LEU A 121 -14.10 4.49 -8.42
CA LEU A 121 -12.90 5.31 -8.31
C LEU A 121 -11.88 4.98 -9.42
N LEU A 122 -11.71 3.70 -9.75
CA LEU A 122 -10.84 3.27 -10.86
C LEU A 122 -11.30 3.87 -12.21
N ARG A 123 -12.62 3.89 -12.47
CA ARG A 123 -13.17 4.52 -13.68
C ARG A 123 -12.86 6.01 -13.72
N GLU A 124 -13.00 6.71 -12.59
CA GLU A 124 -12.70 8.14 -12.52
C GLU A 124 -11.21 8.43 -12.73
N VAL A 125 -10.32 7.65 -12.09
CA VAL A 125 -8.87 7.78 -12.31
C VAL A 125 -8.49 7.50 -13.76
N GLN A 126 -9.10 6.49 -14.38
CA GLN A 126 -8.88 6.20 -15.80
C GLN A 126 -9.38 7.33 -16.71
N ARG A 127 -10.52 7.94 -16.39
CA ARG A 127 -11.03 9.12 -17.07
C ARG A 127 -10.06 10.30 -16.98
N ILE A 128 -9.65 10.64 -15.76
CA ILE A 128 -8.69 11.73 -15.47
C ILE A 128 -7.42 11.54 -16.32
N LYS A 129 -6.85 10.35 -16.29
CA LYS A 129 -5.60 10.06 -17.02
C LYS A 129 -5.77 10.09 -18.53
N SER A 130 -6.86 9.52 -19.05
CA SER A 130 -7.11 9.45 -20.50
C SER A 130 -7.49 10.80 -21.13
N GLN A 131 -8.10 11.69 -20.35
CA GLN A 131 -8.49 13.02 -20.78
C GLN A 131 -7.45 14.10 -20.45
N GLY A 132 -6.47 13.77 -19.59
CA GLY A 132 -5.49 14.74 -19.12
C GLY A 132 -6.10 15.84 -18.25
N ASP A 133 -7.10 15.46 -17.42
CA ASP A 133 -7.86 16.39 -16.57
C ASP A 133 -7.07 16.77 -15.33
N TYR A 134 -6.26 17.83 -15.43
CA TYR A 134 -5.39 18.29 -14.35
C TYR A 134 -6.16 18.73 -13.11
N ASP A 135 -7.27 19.45 -13.28
CA ASP A 135 -8.03 19.97 -12.15
C ASP A 135 -8.67 18.84 -11.32
N ALA A 136 -9.20 17.82 -12.00
CA ALA A 136 -9.72 16.65 -11.31
C ALA A 136 -8.61 15.81 -10.64
N ALA A 137 -7.44 15.68 -11.28
CA ALA A 137 -6.28 15.03 -10.70
C ALA A 137 -5.86 15.72 -9.39
N LYS A 138 -5.71 17.03 -9.44
CA LYS A 138 -5.40 17.87 -8.29
C LYS A 138 -6.45 17.73 -7.19
N ALA A 139 -7.72 17.88 -7.51
CA ALA A 139 -8.82 17.81 -6.55
C ALA A 139 -8.85 16.45 -5.83
N LEU A 140 -8.63 15.35 -6.56
CA LEU A 140 -8.60 14.00 -5.98
C LEU A 140 -7.40 13.82 -5.04
N VAL A 141 -6.20 14.13 -5.50
CA VAL A 141 -4.97 13.89 -4.71
C VAL A 141 -4.89 14.83 -3.52
N GLU A 142 -5.08 16.13 -3.71
CA GLU A 142 -4.98 17.10 -2.62
C GLU A 142 -6.16 17.03 -1.65
N GLY A 143 -7.34 16.69 -2.16
CA GLY A 143 -8.55 16.57 -1.33
C GLY A 143 -8.50 15.39 -0.37
N TYR A 144 -7.88 14.28 -0.77
CA TYR A 144 -7.93 13.03 -0.01
C TYR A 144 -6.56 12.45 0.39
N GLY A 145 -5.46 12.86 -0.25
CA GLY A 145 -4.17 12.19 -0.13
C GLY A 145 -3.06 12.99 0.53
N VAL A 146 -3.27 14.25 0.90
CA VAL A 146 -2.21 15.13 1.39
C VAL A 146 -2.39 15.48 2.85
N LYS A 147 -3.56 16.01 3.22
CA LYS A 147 -3.81 16.50 4.58
C LYS A 147 -4.11 15.38 5.56
N VAL A 148 -3.55 15.51 6.77
CA VAL A 148 -3.70 14.55 7.85
C VAL A 148 -4.49 15.17 9.00
N ASN A 149 -5.46 14.41 9.55
CA ASN A 149 -6.13 14.81 10.77
C ASN A 149 -5.15 14.73 11.95
N GLN A 150 -4.87 15.85 12.60
CA GLN A 150 -3.83 15.96 13.62
C GLN A 150 -4.14 15.18 14.90
N GLU A 151 -5.42 15.06 15.28
CA GLU A 151 -5.84 14.31 16.47
C GLU A 151 -5.66 12.81 16.24
N GLU A 152 -6.10 12.31 15.08
CA GLU A 152 -5.89 10.90 14.68
C GLU A 152 -4.39 10.59 14.53
N HIS A 153 -3.62 11.49 13.92
CA HIS A 153 -2.17 11.32 13.78
C HIS A 153 -1.48 11.21 15.14
N LYS A 154 -1.80 12.11 16.06
CA LYS A 154 -1.26 12.05 17.42
C LYS A 154 -1.63 10.73 18.12
N GLU A 155 -2.89 10.29 18.00
CA GLU A 155 -3.32 9.00 18.55
C GLU A 155 -2.47 7.85 18.03
N ILE A 156 -2.21 7.81 16.70
CA ILE A 156 -1.41 6.76 16.09
C ILE A 156 0.03 6.78 16.59
N LEU A 157 0.66 7.95 16.68
CA LEU A 157 2.02 8.08 17.22
C LEU A 157 2.11 7.63 18.68
N ASP A 158 1.14 8.01 19.51
CA ASP A 158 1.07 7.58 20.92
C ASP A 158 0.93 6.03 21.02
N ARG A 159 0.11 5.40 20.16
CA ARG A 159 -0.05 3.93 20.12
C ARG A 159 1.25 3.23 19.72
N VAL A 160 1.94 3.71 18.70
CA VAL A 160 3.20 3.14 18.22
C VAL A 160 4.29 3.26 19.27
N ALA A 161 4.37 4.40 19.97
CA ALA A 161 5.32 4.59 21.05
C ALA A 161 5.14 3.57 22.19
N VAL A 162 3.90 3.24 22.54
CA VAL A 162 3.59 2.22 23.57
C VAL A 162 3.92 0.81 23.07
N LEU A 163 3.68 0.52 21.79
CA LEU A 163 3.93 -0.81 21.21
C LEU A 163 5.42 -1.08 20.95
N GLY A 164 6.24 -0.03 20.83
CA GLY A 164 7.67 -0.15 20.52
C GLY A 164 7.95 -0.85 19.17
N VAL A 165 7.01 -0.77 18.24
CA VAL A 165 7.14 -1.39 16.90
C VAL A 165 7.96 -0.49 16.01
N ALA A 166 8.95 -1.06 15.32
CA ALA A 166 9.72 -0.31 14.33
C ALA A 166 8.79 0.17 13.19
N PRO A 167 8.94 1.41 12.72
CA PRO A 167 8.11 1.99 11.65
C PRO A 167 8.32 1.29 10.30
N TYR A 168 9.42 0.59 10.15
CA TYR A 168 9.78 -0.15 8.95
C TYR A 168 10.45 -1.47 9.32
N GLY A 169 9.98 -2.57 8.71
CA GLY A 169 10.62 -3.90 8.78
C GLY A 169 11.46 -4.16 7.54
N GLY A 170 12.50 -4.96 7.67
CA GLY A 170 13.30 -5.39 6.52
C GLY A 170 12.60 -6.48 5.70
N PHE A 171 13.08 -6.68 4.47
CA PHE A 171 12.65 -7.78 3.62
C PHE A 171 13.52 -9.02 3.87
N ILE A 172 12.91 -10.20 3.87
CA ILE A 172 13.62 -11.47 3.78
C ILE A 172 13.83 -11.78 2.29
N ASN A 173 15.08 -11.83 1.87
CA ASN A 173 15.44 -12.10 0.49
C ASN A 173 15.79 -13.58 0.31
N PRO A 174 15.41 -14.21 -0.81
CA PRO A 174 15.84 -15.56 -1.12
C PRO A 174 17.35 -15.62 -1.37
N GLU A 175 17.96 -16.75 -1.02
CA GLU A 175 19.28 -17.13 -1.47
C GLU A 175 19.14 -18.06 -2.66
N MET A 176 19.84 -17.76 -3.76
CA MET A 176 19.83 -18.56 -4.97
C MET A 176 21.20 -19.22 -5.16
N ASN A 177 21.28 -20.51 -4.92
CA ASN A 177 22.48 -21.30 -5.04
C ASN A 177 22.46 -22.07 -6.36
N ALA A 178 23.27 -21.63 -7.32
CA ALA A 178 23.35 -22.26 -8.64
C ALA A 178 24.38 -23.39 -8.66
N THR A 179 23.94 -24.58 -9.08
CA THR A 179 24.85 -25.69 -9.46
C THR A 179 25.22 -25.54 -10.92
N ARG A 180 26.51 -25.74 -11.25
CA ARG A 180 27.03 -25.61 -12.59
C ARG A 180 27.68 -26.94 -13.06
N ASP A 181 27.60 -27.22 -14.34
CA ASP A 181 28.36 -28.31 -14.96
C ASP A 181 29.84 -27.92 -15.21
N ALA A 182 30.61 -28.86 -15.80
CA ALA A 182 32.02 -28.66 -16.10
C ALA A 182 32.26 -27.54 -17.15
N ASP A 183 31.26 -27.21 -17.96
CA ASP A 183 31.30 -26.18 -18.98
C ASP A 183 30.82 -24.80 -18.42
N GLY A 184 30.44 -24.76 -17.13
CA GLY A 184 29.99 -23.54 -16.45
C GLY A 184 28.50 -23.21 -16.62
N ASN A 185 27.72 -24.06 -17.30
CA ASN A 185 26.28 -23.85 -17.46
C ASN A 185 25.53 -24.15 -16.17
N ILE A 186 24.51 -23.36 -15.85
CA ILE A 186 23.65 -23.62 -14.71
C ILE A 186 22.76 -24.82 -14.97
N THR A 187 22.90 -25.87 -14.15
CA THR A 187 22.10 -27.09 -14.23
C THR A 187 20.93 -27.13 -13.27
N SER A 188 21.05 -26.42 -12.12
CA SER A 188 19.95 -26.25 -11.19
C SER A 188 20.14 -24.98 -10.36
N VAL A 189 19.05 -24.47 -9.78
CA VAL A 189 19.08 -23.39 -8.80
C VAL A 189 18.26 -23.83 -7.60
N GLU A 190 18.91 -23.89 -6.43
CA GLU A 190 18.22 -24.09 -5.15
C GLU A 190 17.88 -22.71 -4.57
N VAL A 191 16.61 -22.52 -4.17
CA VAL A 191 16.15 -21.29 -3.56
C VAL A 191 15.84 -21.56 -2.08
N THR A 192 16.55 -20.87 -1.19
CA THR A 192 16.34 -20.97 0.26
C THR A 192 16.05 -19.59 0.84
N TYR A 193 15.52 -19.54 2.04
CA TYR A 193 15.24 -18.29 2.75
C TYR A 193 15.91 -18.32 4.12
N PRO A 194 16.51 -17.20 4.57
CA PRO A 194 17.01 -17.10 5.93
C PRO A 194 15.86 -17.15 6.95
N ASP A 195 16.13 -17.68 8.15
CA ASP A 195 15.12 -17.85 9.20
C ASP A 195 14.56 -16.52 9.73
N ASN A 196 15.37 -15.46 9.68
CA ASN A 196 14.98 -14.14 10.16
C ASN A 196 15.84 -13.02 9.54
N PHE A 197 15.34 -11.78 9.67
CA PHE A 197 16.01 -10.59 9.13
C PHE A 197 17.40 -10.36 9.76
N THR A 198 17.57 -10.57 11.05
CA THR A 198 18.86 -10.38 11.73
C THR A 198 19.93 -11.33 11.16
N GLY A 199 19.60 -12.61 10.99
CA GLY A 199 20.52 -13.59 10.39
C GLY A 199 20.90 -13.22 8.96
N GLN A 200 19.95 -12.75 8.16
CA GLN A 200 20.22 -12.23 6.83
C GLN A 200 21.23 -11.05 6.84
N MET A 201 21.02 -10.09 7.74
CA MET A 201 21.90 -8.92 7.84
C MET A 201 23.29 -9.26 8.34
N LEU A 202 23.42 -10.18 9.30
CA LEU A 202 24.72 -10.68 9.75
C LEU A 202 25.48 -11.37 8.61
N ARG A 203 24.80 -12.21 7.85
CA ARG A 203 25.40 -12.86 6.67
C ARG A 203 25.86 -11.81 5.63
N TYR A 204 25.06 -10.80 5.33
CA TYR A 204 25.45 -9.75 4.40
C TYR A 204 26.68 -8.98 4.93
N SER A 205 26.73 -8.70 6.23
CA SER A 205 27.91 -8.08 6.84
C SER A 205 29.18 -8.92 6.66
N GLU A 206 29.10 -10.25 6.83
CA GLU A 206 30.22 -11.16 6.60
C GLU A 206 30.62 -11.22 5.12
N GLN A 207 29.64 -11.39 4.22
CA GLN A 207 29.89 -11.55 2.78
C GLN A 207 30.41 -10.29 2.11
N PHE A 208 29.98 -9.12 2.54
CA PHE A 208 30.22 -7.84 1.88
C PHE A 208 31.03 -6.85 2.72
N SER A 209 31.69 -7.32 3.81
CA SER A 209 32.54 -6.49 4.68
C SER A 209 33.74 -5.82 3.97
N PHE A 210 34.03 -6.26 2.75
CA PHE A 210 35.07 -5.64 1.90
C PHE A 210 34.60 -4.38 1.18
N LEU A 211 33.29 -4.10 1.17
CA LEU A 211 32.76 -2.88 0.58
C LEU A 211 33.04 -1.70 1.52
N PRO A 212 33.37 -0.51 0.97
CA PRO A 212 33.58 0.66 1.80
C PRO A 212 32.30 1.10 2.50
N ASP A 213 32.41 1.50 3.76
CA ASP A 213 31.33 2.19 4.46
C ASP A 213 31.21 3.61 3.87
N VAL A 214 30.15 3.83 3.10
CA VAL A 214 29.83 5.15 2.55
C VAL A 214 28.71 5.74 3.41
N ASN A 215 29.07 6.78 4.17
CA ASN A 215 28.13 7.62 4.91
C ASN A 215 27.74 8.84 4.07
#